data_835a703227e6e93bf1e23807ed94cd78
#
_entry.id   835a703227e6e93bf1e23807ed94cd78
#
_cell.length_a   1.000
_cell.length_b   1.000
_cell.length_c   1.000
_cell.angle_alpha   90.00
_cell.angle_beta   90.00
_cell.angle_gamma   90.00
#
_symmetry.space_group_name_H-M   'P 1'
#
loop_
_entity.id
_entity.type
_entity.pdbx_description
1 polymer ?
#
loop_
_entity_poly.entity_id
_entity_poly.type
_entity_poly.pdbx_seq_one_letter_code
_entity_poly.pdbx_strand_id
1 'polypeptide(L)'
;MKMSANNILHRFVPPYRGQMALNILFNLLSTILSLFSFAAIIPVLRILFGLTEIDVQWVDLGQVYGMQETIAALRTNMYFLLNEQIALHGAGYVLFLLGLFLVVMTGLKCGAAWLANYFMVPIRTGVLRDLRQQLYDKILSLPMGYFTEAKRGDVISRMTNDVNEVEASIMSALDILFKDPIMILVYLVTLFVISWQLTLFVLLLMPLSVFLIGRIGRSLKRSSKQGQEQNAEILSSVDETLLGLRVIKGFNAQYKLHVRFLSLINATRATFNRINRRYYLAHPLSEFLGTALIAIILWFGGLLILGDHATIDASTFIYYLVIFYSIINPSKDLSKATYGIRRGMASLERIDEILATSSNIHEPEKPLPVSFCRSIAFEHVSFSYVPGREVLSDINLEVPKGKMIALVGQSGSGKTTLTDLVPRFYDPVAGAVTMDGVDIRRFATHDLRALMGIVCQEPVLFNDTVYNNITFGVDTSLPAPEGMTWRQAVENAARIANAHEFIADMPDGYDMVIGDRGSRLSGGQRQRLSIARAILKNPPVLILDEATSALDSESERLVQEALEHLMKDRTTLVVAHRLSTIRHADMICVLHEGRIVERGTHEQLYALGGYYTKLVDMQQ
;
A
#
# COMPACT_ATOMS: atom_id res chain seq x y z
N MET A 1 6.01 -21.52 -4.73
CA MET A 1 4.76 -21.99 -5.39
C MET A 1 4.37 -20.92 -6.41
N LYS A 2 4.28 -21.21 -7.72
CA LYS A 2 3.89 -20.20 -8.71
C LYS A 2 2.45 -19.76 -8.42
N MET A 3 2.28 -18.57 -7.88
CA MET A 3 0.94 -17.99 -7.69
C MET A 3 0.26 -17.82 -9.05
N SER A 4 -0.97 -18.31 -9.20
CA SER A 4 -1.80 -18.08 -10.37
C SER A 4 -2.84 -17.00 -10.06
N ALA A 5 -3.42 -16.38 -11.10
CA ALA A 5 -4.50 -15.40 -10.95
C ALA A 5 -5.64 -15.95 -10.06
N ASN A 6 -5.88 -17.26 -10.12
CA ASN A 6 -6.87 -17.96 -9.32
C ASN A 6 -6.58 -17.89 -7.80
N ASN A 7 -5.31 -17.97 -7.40
CA ASN A 7 -4.91 -17.88 -5.99
C ASN A 7 -5.15 -16.48 -5.42
N ILE A 8 -4.97 -15.44 -6.21
CA ILE A 8 -5.25 -14.04 -5.81
C ILE A 8 -6.75 -13.88 -5.53
N LEU A 9 -7.59 -14.36 -6.43
CA LEU A 9 -9.04 -14.29 -6.27
C LEU A 9 -9.54 -15.09 -5.07
N HIS A 10 -9.03 -16.30 -4.85
CA HIS A 10 -9.38 -17.10 -3.68
C HIS A 10 -9.01 -16.45 -2.35
N ARG A 11 -7.98 -15.62 -2.33
CA ARG A 11 -7.55 -14.91 -1.11
C ARG A 11 -8.40 -13.69 -0.80
N PHE A 12 -8.76 -12.88 -1.82
CA PHE A 12 -9.32 -11.53 -1.59
C PHE A 12 -10.80 -11.39 -1.93
N VAL A 13 -11.35 -12.26 -2.78
CA VAL A 13 -12.75 -12.14 -3.24
C VAL A 13 -13.80 -12.79 -2.32
N PRO A 14 -13.48 -13.81 -1.50
CA PRO A 14 -14.50 -14.49 -0.69
C PRO A 14 -15.39 -13.60 0.18
N PRO A 15 -14.90 -12.51 0.80
CA PRO A 15 -15.74 -11.59 1.57
C PRO A 15 -16.77 -10.83 0.71
N TYR A 16 -16.55 -10.74 -0.61
CA TYR A 16 -17.32 -9.92 -1.55
C TYR A 16 -18.12 -10.75 -2.57
N ARG A 17 -18.42 -12.03 -2.27
CA ARG A 17 -19.09 -12.96 -3.20
C ARG A 17 -20.43 -12.44 -3.73
N GLY A 18 -21.22 -11.76 -2.89
CA GLY A 18 -22.50 -11.19 -3.29
C GLY A 18 -22.35 -10.07 -4.34
N GLN A 19 -21.43 -9.13 -4.11
CA GLN A 19 -21.14 -8.06 -5.04
C GLN A 19 -20.57 -8.60 -6.36
N MET A 20 -19.74 -9.63 -6.29
CA MET A 20 -19.20 -10.29 -7.48
C MET A 20 -20.29 -10.98 -8.31
N ALA A 21 -21.22 -11.69 -7.68
CA ALA A 21 -22.34 -12.31 -8.39
C ALA A 21 -23.22 -11.29 -9.10
N LEU A 22 -23.50 -10.15 -8.44
CA LEU A 22 -24.24 -9.04 -9.04
C LEU A 22 -23.47 -8.39 -10.19
N ASN A 23 -22.15 -8.20 -10.04
CA ASN A 23 -21.32 -7.68 -11.13
C ASN A 23 -21.39 -8.59 -12.37
N ILE A 24 -21.26 -9.91 -12.20
CA ILE A 24 -21.35 -10.90 -13.29
C ILE A 24 -22.72 -10.85 -13.93
N LEU A 25 -23.81 -10.85 -13.14
CA LEU A 25 -25.17 -10.79 -13.62
C LEU A 25 -25.41 -9.54 -14.48
N PHE A 26 -25.02 -8.35 -13.99
CA PHE A 26 -25.23 -7.10 -14.73
C PHE A 26 -24.32 -6.98 -15.95
N ASN A 27 -23.12 -7.54 -15.95
CA ASN A 27 -22.28 -7.63 -17.15
C ASN A 27 -22.92 -8.53 -18.21
N LEU A 28 -23.47 -9.68 -17.82
CA LEU A 28 -24.20 -10.57 -18.73
C LEU A 28 -25.43 -9.86 -19.29
N LEU A 29 -26.23 -9.22 -18.44
CA LEU A 29 -27.40 -8.46 -18.85
C LEU A 29 -27.04 -7.33 -19.84
N SER A 30 -26.00 -6.57 -19.53
CA SER A 30 -25.49 -5.52 -20.42
C SER A 30 -25.07 -6.07 -21.79
N THR A 31 -24.42 -7.22 -21.80
CA THR A 31 -23.98 -7.88 -23.03
C THR A 31 -25.18 -8.35 -23.88
N ILE A 32 -26.19 -8.96 -23.26
CA ILE A 32 -27.41 -9.38 -23.92
C ILE A 32 -28.17 -8.17 -24.48
N LEU A 33 -28.35 -7.11 -23.69
CA LEU A 33 -28.99 -5.88 -24.13
C LEU A 33 -28.25 -5.22 -25.31
N SER A 34 -26.91 -5.36 -25.37
CA SER A 34 -26.14 -4.85 -26.51
C SER A 34 -26.46 -5.61 -27.81
N LEU A 35 -26.73 -6.92 -27.75
CA LEU A 35 -27.14 -7.69 -28.92
C LEU A 35 -28.50 -7.22 -29.45
N PHE A 36 -29.47 -6.96 -28.56
CA PHE A 36 -30.77 -6.42 -28.97
C PHE A 36 -30.65 -4.99 -29.56
N SER A 37 -29.79 -4.15 -28.96
CA SER A 37 -29.53 -2.82 -29.53
C SER A 37 -28.92 -2.90 -30.93
N PHE A 38 -27.98 -3.85 -31.16
CA PHE A 38 -27.41 -4.06 -32.50
C PHE A 38 -28.41 -4.70 -33.48
N ALA A 39 -29.25 -5.63 -32.99
CA ALA A 39 -30.26 -6.29 -33.82
C ALA A 39 -31.29 -5.31 -34.42
N ALA A 40 -31.55 -4.18 -33.73
CA ALA A 40 -32.42 -3.14 -34.25
C ALA A 40 -31.93 -2.50 -35.58
N ILE A 41 -30.64 -2.67 -35.92
CA ILE A 41 -30.08 -2.22 -37.20
C ILE A 41 -30.71 -2.98 -38.35
N ILE A 42 -31.05 -4.25 -38.20
CA ILE A 42 -31.60 -5.08 -39.30
C ILE A 42 -32.91 -4.52 -39.84
N PRO A 43 -33.98 -4.29 -39.02
CA PRO A 43 -35.22 -3.75 -39.53
C PRO A 43 -35.07 -2.31 -40.03
N VAL A 44 -34.19 -1.50 -39.41
CA VAL A 44 -33.92 -0.14 -39.90
C VAL A 44 -33.38 -0.14 -41.32
N LEU A 45 -32.35 -1.00 -41.59
CA LEU A 45 -31.76 -1.11 -42.93
C LEU A 45 -32.76 -1.66 -43.95
N ARG A 46 -33.58 -2.65 -43.57
CA ARG A 46 -34.61 -3.21 -44.48
C ARG A 46 -35.62 -2.14 -44.90
N ILE A 47 -36.08 -1.33 -43.97
CA ILE A 47 -37.01 -0.21 -44.26
C ILE A 47 -36.35 0.82 -45.18
N LEU A 48 -35.13 1.25 -44.88
CA LEU A 48 -34.40 2.28 -45.62
C LEU A 48 -34.06 1.83 -47.06
N PHE A 49 -33.74 0.55 -47.26
CA PHE A 49 -33.42 0.00 -48.58
C PHE A 49 -34.63 -0.56 -49.34
N GLY A 50 -35.84 -0.45 -48.81
CA GLY A 50 -37.03 -0.98 -49.44
C GLY A 50 -37.05 -2.51 -49.57
N LEU A 51 -36.34 -3.22 -48.74
CA LEU A 51 -36.23 -4.69 -48.71
C LEU A 51 -37.34 -5.35 -47.87
N THR A 52 -38.47 -4.68 -47.72
CA THR A 52 -39.63 -5.19 -46.98
C THR A 52 -40.39 -6.20 -47.85
N GLU A 53 -40.40 -7.48 -47.43
CA GLU A 53 -41.18 -8.51 -48.08
C GLU A 53 -42.68 -8.29 -47.76
N ILE A 54 -43.51 -8.19 -48.78
CA ILE A 54 -44.92 -7.81 -48.66
C ILE A 54 -45.80 -8.97 -48.13
N ASP A 55 -45.33 -10.24 -48.21
CA ASP A 55 -46.11 -11.44 -47.89
C ASP A 55 -45.50 -12.28 -46.74
N VAL A 56 -45.28 -11.65 -45.57
CA VAL A 56 -44.87 -12.40 -44.37
C VAL A 56 -46.11 -12.83 -43.60
N GLN A 57 -46.34 -14.15 -43.42
CA GLN A 57 -47.42 -14.66 -42.60
C GLN A 57 -47.00 -14.92 -41.16
N TRP A 58 -47.92 -14.76 -40.22
CA TRP A 58 -47.69 -15.06 -38.82
C TRP A 58 -47.46 -16.54 -38.60
N VAL A 59 -46.38 -16.89 -37.89
CA VAL A 59 -46.01 -18.28 -37.54
C VAL A 59 -46.37 -18.54 -36.07
N ASP A 60 -47.19 -19.55 -35.82
CA ASP A 60 -47.53 -19.96 -34.46
C ASP A 60 -46.34 -20.64 -33.78
N LEU A 61 -45.80 -20.01 -32.73
CA LEU A 61 -44.67 -20.51 -31.97
C LEU A 61 -44.95 -21.85 -31.25
N GLY A 62 -46.21 -22.22 -31.02
CA GLY A 62 -46.61 -23.48 -30.43
C GLY A 62 -46.41 -24.71 -31.34
N GLN A 63 -46.20 -24.46 -32.64
CA GLN A 63 -46.00 -25.52 -33.64
C GLN A 63 -44.55 -25.71 -34.10
N VAL A 64 -43.63 -24.95 -33.48
CA VAL A 64 -42.21 -24.91 -33.89
C VAL A 64 -41.37 -25.72 -32.90
N TYR A 65 -40.64 -26.69 -33.40
CA TYR A 65 -39.76 -27.56 -32.59
C TYR A 65 -38.29 -27.33 -33.03
N GLY A 66 -37.49 -26.81 -32.10
CA GLY A 66 -36.06 -26.60 -32.33
C GLY A 66 -35.64 -25.14 -32.20
N MET A 67 -34.46 -24.92 -31.65
CA MET A 67 -33.95 -23.57 -31.34
C MET A 67 -33.78 -22.68 -32.60
N GLN A 68 -33.32 -23.25 -33.72
CA GLN A 68 -33.15 -22.51 -34.96
C GLN A 68 -34.49 -22.11 -35.59
N GLU A 69 -35.49 -23.03 -35.58
CA GLU A 69 -36.83 -22.79 -36.10
C GLU A 69 -37.58 -21.75 -35.24
N THR A 70 -37.42 -21.84 -33.89
CA THR A 70 -38.00 -20.81 -32.98
C THR A 70 -37.43 -19.44 -33.23
N ILE A 71 -36.11 -19.31 -33.44
CA ILE A 71 -35.48 -18.02 -33.78
C ILE A 71 -35.97 -17.49 -35.14
N ALA A 72 -36.11 -18.40 -36.12
CA ALA A 72 -36.64 -18.04 -37.45
C ALA A 72 -38.09 -17.55 -37.36
N ALA A 73 -38.94 -18.29 -36.59
CA ALA A 73 -40.33 -17.92 -36.38
C ALA A 73 -40.49 -16.56 -35.63
N LEU A 74 -39.69 -16.34 -34.59
CA LEU A 74 -39.65 -15.03 -33.88
C LEU A 74 -39.26 -13.88 -34.83
N ARG A 75 -38.25 -14.09 -35.67
CA ARG A 75 -37.82 -13.14 -36.67
C ARG A 75 -38.95 -12.84 -37.68
N THR A 76 -39.61 -13.88 -38.18
CA THR A 76 -40.75 -13.79 -39.12
C THR A 76 -41.89 -13.00 -38.50
N ASN A 77 -42.28 -13.33 -37.27
CA ASN A 77 -43.32 -12.61 -36.55
C ASN A 77 -42.99 -11.13 -36.29
N MET A 78 -41.74 -10.85 -35.99
CA MET A 78 -41.27 -9.47 -35.85
C MET A 78 -41.43 -8.69 -37.18
N TYR A 79 -41.06 -9.31 -38.30
CA TYR A 79 -41.26 -8.65 -39.61
C TYR A 79 -42.75 -8.50 -39.98
N PHE A 80 -43.58 -9.44 -39.65
CA PHE A 80 -45.03 -9.35 -39.81
C PHE A 80 -45.58 -8.11 -39.08
N LEU A 81 -45.26 -7.98 -37.78
CA LEU A 81 -45.65 -6.80 -36.98
C LEU A 81 -45.11 -5.49 -37.55
N LEU A 82 -43.87 -5.46 -38.01
CA LEU A 82 -43.26 -4.27 -38.60
C LEU A 82 -43.99 -3.87 -39.92
N ASN A 83 -44.27 -4.87 -40.78
CA ASN A 83 -44.99 -4.61 -42.04
C ASN A 83 -46.41 -4.14 -41.81
N GLU A 84 -47.13 -4.69 -40.84
CA GLU A 84 -48.44 -4.24 -40.42
C GLU A 84 -48.41 -2.79 -39.95
N GLN A 85 -47.43 -2.41 -39.11
CA GLN A 85 -47.28 -1.03 -38.64
C GLN A 85 -46.87 -0.08 -39.77
N ILE A 86 -46.07 -0.52 -40.74
CA ILE A 86 -45.73 0.27 -41.93
C ILE A 86 -46.97 0.56 -42.78
N ALA A 87 -47.82 -0.46 -42.96
CA ALA A 87 -49.05 -0.34 -43.73
C ALA A 87 -50.05 0.60 -43.05
N LEU A 88 -50.15 0.58 -41.73
CA LEU A 88 -51.09 1.40 -40.95
C LEU A 88 -50.63 2.86 -40.78
N HIS A 89 -49.37 3.09 -40.49
CA HIS A 89 -48.87 4.42 -40.04
C HIS A 89 -47.73 4.97 -40.90
N GLY A 90 -47.25 4.20 -41.88
CA GLY A 90 -46.16 4.59 -42.76
C GLY A 90 -44.76 4.28 -42.20
N ALA A 91 -43.77 4.19 -43.09
CA ALA A 91 -42.38 3.81 -42.77
C ALA A 91 -41.70 4.80 -41.81
N GLY A 92 -42.01 6.09 -41.88
CA GLY A 92 -41.42 7.12 -41.01
C GLY A 92 -41.79 6.93 -39.53
N TYR A 93 -43.04 6.53 -39.25
CA TYR A 93 -43.48 6.23 -37.88
C TYR A 93 -42.77 5.00 -37.29
N VAL A 94 -42.61 3.94 -38.08
CA VAL A 94 -41.91 2.72 -37.65
C VAL A 94 -40.42 2.99 -37.42
N LEU A 95 -39.79 3.81 -38.27
CA LEU A 95 -38.41 4.26 -38.02
C LEU A 95 -38.26 5.05 -36.72
N PHE A 96 -39.23 5.91 -36.39
CA PHE A 96 -39.26 6.62 -35.13
C PHE A 96 -39.36 5.66 -33.93
N LEU A 97 -40.24 4.65 -33.99
CA LEU A 97 -40.42 3.63 -32.95
C LEU A 97 -39.13 2.79 -32.77
N LEU A 98 -38.49 2.38 -33.87
CA LEU A 98 -37.22 1.66 -33.84
C LEU A 98 -36.12 2.54 -33.27
N GLY A 99 -36.07 3.81 -33.58
CA GLY A 99 -35.17 4.79 -32.98
C GLY A 99 -35.38 4.92 -31.46
N LEU A 100 -36.65 5.02 -31.03
CA LEU A 100 -36.99 5.04 -29.60
C LEU A 100 -36.61 3.74 -28.91
N PHE A 101 -36.88 2.57 -29.52
CA PHE A 101 -36.43 1.26 -29.01
C PHE A 101 -34.93 1.20 -28.86
N LEU A 102 -34.17 1.69 -29.83
CA LEU A 102 -32.71 1.72 -29.78
C LEU A 102 -32.19 2.59 -28.60
N VAL A 103 -32.80 3.75 -28.38
CA VAL A 103 -32.48 4.64 -27.26
C VAL A 103 -32.76 3.95 -25.91
N VAL A 104 -33.95 3.33 -25.77
CA VAL A 104 -34.33 2.63 -24.55
C VAL A 104 -33.39 1.44 -24.28
N MET A 105 -33.14 0.60 -25.28
CA MET A 105 -32.22 -0.55 -25.13
C MET A 105 -30.79 -0.14 -24.81
N THR A 106 -30.30 0.94 -25.43
CA THR A 106 -29.00 1.50 -25.11
C THR A 106 -28.98 2.09 -23.70
N GLY A 107 -30.04 2.77 -23.28
CA GLY A 107 -30.19 3.25 -21.90
C GLY A 107 -30.16 2.13 -20.88
N LEU A 108 -30.90 1.05 -21.10
CA LEU A 108 -30.91 -0.14 -20.23
C LEU A 108 -29.52 -0.83 -20.20
N LYS A 109 -28.88 -0.98 -21.38
CA LYS A 109 -27.51 -1.49 -21.47
C LYS A 109 -26.52 -0.66 -20.65
N CYS A 110 -26.55 0.66 -20.83
CA CYS A 110 -25.68 1.57 -20.08
C CYS A 110 -25.97 1.55 -18.58
N GLY A 111 -27.26 1.47 -18.20
CA GLY A 111 -27.68 1.30 -16.81
C GLY A 111 -27.16 0.00 -16.20
N ALA A 112 -27.28 -1.13 -16.92
CA ALA A 112 -26.75 -2.41 -16.48
C ALA A 112 -25.22 -2.39 -16.37
N ALA A 113 -24.52 -1.80 -17.33
CA ALA A 113 -23.06 -1.64 -17.28
C ALA A 113 -22.62 -0.76 -16.09
N TRP A 114 -23.38 0.31 -15.82
CA TRP A 114 -23.13 1.17 -14.65
C TRP A 114 -23.34 0.39 -13.33
N LEU A 115 -24.44 -0.38 -13.22
CA LEU A 115 -24.68 -1.23 -12.05
C LEU A 115 -23.60 -2.29 -11.86
N ALA A 116 -23.12 -2.92 -12.94
CA ALA A 116 -21.99 -3.83 -12.87
C ALA A 116 -20.77 -3.17 -12.24
N ASN A 117 -20.40 -1.97 -12.73
CA ASN A 117 -19.28 -1.21 -12.17
C ASN A 117 -19.56 -0.74 -10.74
N TYR A 118 -20.79 -0.34 -10.42
CA TYR A 118 -21.19 0.04 -9.06
C TYR A 118 -20.94 -1.07 -8.04
N PHE A 119 -21.29 -2.32 -8.36
CA PHE A 119 -21.01 -3.47 -7.51
C PHE A 119 -19.54 -3.90 -7.50
N MET A 120 -18.72 -3.43 -8.45
CA MET A 120 -17.27 -3.64 -8.45
C MET A 120 -16.54 -2.71 -7.45
N VAL A 121 -17.07 -1.51 -7.18
CA VAL A 121 -16.45 -0.52 -6.30
C VAL A 121 -16.19 -1.06 -4.88
N PRO A 122 -17.15 -1.70 -4.17
CA PRO A 122 -16.93 -2.24 -2.84
C PRO A 122 -15.84 -3.33 -2.81
N ILE A 123 -15.70 -4.13 -3.87
CA ILE A 123 -14.63 -5.14 -3.99
C ILE A 123 -13.28 -4.43 -4.06
N ARG A 124 -13.17 -3.43 -4.92
CA ARG A 124 -11.96 -2.62 -5.13
C ARG A 124 -11.48 -1.95 -3.85
N THR A 125 -12.36 -1.17 -3.23
CA THR A 125 -12.01 -0.39 -2.02
C THR A 125 -11.83 -1.27 -0.79
N GLY A 126 -12.58 -2.36 -0.71
CA GLY A 126 -12.49 -3.31 0.39
C GLY A 126 -11.17 -4.08 0.40
N VAL A 127 -10.74 -4.59 -0.74
CA VAL A 127 -9.42 -5.26 -0.85
C VAL A 127 -8.28 -4.29 -0.51
N LEU A 128 -8.37 -3.04 -0.97
CA LEU A 128 -7.38 -2.01 -0.65
C LEU A 128 -7.29 -1.75 0.86
N ARG A 129 -8.46 -1.63 1.53
CA ARG A 129 -8.56 -1.47 2.98
C ARG A 129 -7.93 -2.66 3.70
N ASP A 130 -8.34 -3.88 3.34
CA ASP A 130 -7.95 -5.11 4.03
C ASP A 130 -6.44 -5.35 3.92
N LEU A 131 -5.84 -5.11 2.75
CA LEU A 131 -4.39 -5.20 2.56
C LEU A 131 -3.63 -4.17 3.40
N ARG A 132 -4.09 -2.91 3.39
CA ARG A 132 -3.45 -1.85 4.18
C ARG A 132 -3.54 -2.13 5.67
N GLN A 133 -4.68 -2.63 6.14
CA GLN A 133 -4.86 -3.01 7.54
C GLN A 133 -3.91 -4.16 7.92
N GLN A 134 -3.88 -5.25 7.14
CA GLN A 134 -2.97 -6.37 7.40
C GLN A 134 -1.50 -5.94 7.44
N LEU A 135 -1.07 -5.08 6.50
CA LEU A 135 0.29 -4.54 6.50
C LEU A 135 0.56 -3.66 7.72
N TYR A 136 -0.38 -2.79 8.09
CA TYR A 136 -0.22 -1.90 9.24
C TYR A 136 -0.14 -2.68 10.55
N ASP A 137 -1.03 -3.65 10.77
CA ASP A 137 -1.02 -4.54 11.93
C ASP A 137 0.30 -5.33 11.99
N LYS A 138 0.79 -5.78 10.83
CA LYS A 138 2.08 -6.47 10.76
C LYS A 138 3.25 -5.55 11.11
N ILE A 139 3.27 -4.32 10.58
CA ILE A 139 4.31 -3.33 10.89
C ILE A 139 4.38 -3.08 12.40
N LEU A 140 3.24 -2.95 13.08
CA LEU A 140 3.20 -2.75 14.53
C LEU A 140 3.71 -3.96 15.31
N SER A 141 3.60 -5.17 14.75
CA SER A 141 4.07 -6.42 15.38
C SER A 141 5.55 -6.74 15.12
N LEU A 142 6.19 -6.08 14.16
CA LEU A 142 7.59 -6.35 13.81
C LEU A 142 8.57 -5.71 14.82
N PRO A 143 9.70 -6.39 15.12
CA PRO A 143 10.71 -5.86 16.05
C PRO A 143 11.44 -4.66 15.46
N MET A 144 11.96 -3.80 16.34
CA MET A 144 12.71 -2.59 15.95
C MET A 144 13.87 -2.86 14.98
N GLY A 145 14.56 -3.98 15.12
CA GLY A 145 15.67 -4.38 14.24
C GLY A 145 15.28 -4.61 12.77
N TYR A 146 14.00 -4.73 12.47
CA TYR A 146 13.53 -4.81 11.09
C TYR A 146 13.60 -3.45 10.37
N PHE A 147 13.42 -2.34 11.09
CA PHE A 147 13.28 -1.00 10.52
C PHE A 147 14.61 -0.26 10.41
N THR A 148 15.40 -0.60 9.39
CA THR A 148 16.53 0.25 8.95
C THR A 148 16.03 1.39 8.08
N GLU A 149 16.83 2.45 7.89
CA GLU A 149 16.44 3.57 7.01
C GLU A 149 16.05 3.13 5.60
N ALA A 150 16.84 2.23 5.01
CA ALA A 150 16.56 1.65 3.69
C ALA A 150 15.22 0.90 3.67
N LYS A 151 14.89 0.17 4.74
CA LYS A 151 13.63 -0.58 4.83
C LYS A 151 12.41 0.31 5.11
N ARG A 152 12.56 1.47 5.75
CA ARG A 152 11.44 2.41 5.96
C ARG A 152 10.85 2.88 4.63
N GLY A 153 11.69 3.32 3.70
CA GLY A 153 11.26 3.73 2.37
C GLY A 153 10.59 2.59 1.59
N ASP A 154 11.13 1.37 1.69
CA ASP A 154 10.56 0.17 1.07
C ASP A 154 9.17 -0.17 1.64
N VAL A 155 8.99 -0.12 2.96
CA VAL A 155 7.69 -0.34 3.61
C VAL A 155 6.65 0.68 3.16
N ILE A 156 7.01 1.96 3.11
CA ILE A 156 6.11 3.02 2.61
C ILE A 156 5.73 2.77 1.15
N SER A 157 6.69 2.40 0.30
CA SER A 157 6.43 2.07 -1.11
C SER A 157 5.50 0.88 -1.26
N ARG A 158 5.65 -0.16 -0.43
CA ARG A 158 4.77 -1.34 -0.45
C ARG A 158 3.35 -1.01 0.02
N MET A 159 3.19 -0.16 1.04
CA MET A 159 1.87 0.29 1.53
C MET A 159 1.13 1.20 0.54
N THR A 160 1.85 1.93 -0.30
CA THR A 160 1.26 2.89 -1.25
C THR A 160 1.20 2.31 -2.67
N ASN A 161 2.34 2.04 -3.28
CA ASN A 161 2.44 1.66 -4.69
C ASN A 161 2.07 0.20 -4.91
N ASP A 162 2.65 -0.73 -4.14
CA ASP A 162 2.42 -2.16 -4.34
C ASP A 162 0.98 -2.58 -4.03
N VAL A 163 0.37 -2.01 -3.01
CA VAL A 163 -1.04 -2.27 -2.70
C VAL A 163 -1.96 -1.80 -3.84
N ASN A 164 -1.69 -0.64 -4.46
CA ASN A 164 -2.46 -0.16 -5.61
C ASN A 164 -2.23 -1.05 -6.86
N GLU A 165 -1.03 -1.56 -7.06
CA GLU A 165 -0.74 -2.50 -8.15
C GLU A 165 -1.45 -3.85 -7.96
N VAL A 166 -1.51 -4.34 -6.74
CA VAL A 166 -2.27 -5.57 -6.40
C VAL A 166 -3.77 -5.34 -6.64
N GLU A 167 -4.31 -4.21 -6.22
CA GLU A 167 -5.70 -3.82 -6.47
C GLU A 167 -6.01 -3.81 -7.98
N ALA A 168 -5.21 -3.10 -8.77
CA ALA A 168 -5.38 -3.04 -10.22
C ALA A 168 -5.28 -4.44 -10.87
N SER A 169 -4.41 -5.30 -10.35
CA SER A 169 -4.25 -6.68 -10.79
C SER A 169 -5.48 -7.53 -10.49
N ILE A 170 -6.10 -7.38 -9.32
CA ILE A 170 -7.32 -8.09 -8.94
C ILE A 170 -8.47 -7.67 -9.87
N MET A 171 -8.62 -6.38 -10.14
CA MET A 171 -9.63 -5.87 -11.08
C MET A 171 -9.41 -6.47 -12.48
N SER A 172 -8.17 -6.44 -12.98
CA SER A 172 -7.82 -7.07 -14.26
C SER A 172 -8.09 -8.58 -14.26
N ALA A 173 -7.87 -9.28 -13.14
CA ALA A 173 -8.16 -10.71 -13.02
C ALA A 173 -9.67 -11.00 -13.04
N LEU A 174 -10.49 -10.14 -12.44
CA LEU A 174 -11.95 -10.25 -12.48
C LEU A 174 -12.48 -10.02 -13.90
N ASP A 175 -11.97 -8.99 -14.58
CA ASP A 175 -12.36 -8.72 -15.97
C ASP A 175 -12.00 -9.90 -16.90
N ILE A 176 -10.77 -10.44 -16.79
CA ILE A 176 -10.28 -11.54 -17.65
C ILE A 176 -10.97 -12.89 -17.38
N LEU A 177 -11.44 -13.13 -16.16
CA LEU A 177 -12.06 -14.42 -15.80
C LEU A 177 -13.57 -14.41 -15.95
N PHE A 178 -14.22 -13.25 -15.86
CA PHE A 178 -15.68 -13.19 -15.85
C PHE A 178 -16.24 -12.28 -16.95
N LYS A 179 -15.87 -11.01 -17.00
CA LYS A 179 -16.47 -10.04 -17.92
C LYS A 179 -16.14 -10.35 -19.37
N ASP A 180 -14.86 -10.35 -19.73
CA ASP A 180 -14.41 -10.48 -21.12
C ASP A 180 -14.74 -11.83 -21.73
N PRO A 181 -14.55 -12.99 -21.04
CA PRO A 181 -14.95 -14.29 -21.59
C PRO A 181 -16.45 -14.43 -21.80
N ILE A 182 -17.29 -13.89 -20.90
CA ILE A 182 -18.74 -13.88 -21.06
C ILE A 182 -19.13 -13.08 -22.30
N MET A 183 -18.58 -11.88 -22.48
CA MET A 183 -18.83 -11.05 -23.65
C MET A 183 -18.40 -11.75 -24.93
N ILE A 184 -17.18 -12.30 -24.96
CA ILE A 184 -16.65 -13.00 -26.14
C ILE A 184 -17.50 -14.24 -26.44
N LEU A 185 -17.85 -15.04 -25.42
CA LEU A 185 -18.68 -16.23 -25.59
C LEU A 185 -20.06 -15.90 -26.18
N VAL A 186 -20.75 -14.90 -25.60
CA VAL A 186 -22.09 -14.47 -26.06
C VAL A 186 -22.02 -13.98 -27.51
N TYR A 187 -21.03 -13.17 -27.84
CA TYR A 187 -20.86 -12.66 -29.22
C TYR A 187 -20.47 -13.79 -30.19
N LEU A 188 -19.56 -14.69 -29.82
CA LEU A 188 -19.17 -15.84 -30.66
C LEU A 188 -20.35 -16.76 -30.92
N VAL A 189 -21.15 -17.12 -29.88
CA VAL A 189 -22.35 -17.95 -30.06
C VAL A 189 -23.30 -17.27 -31.04
N THR A 190 -23.52 -15.95 -30.90
CA THR A 190 -24.37 -15.20 -31.82
C THR A 190 -23.84 -15.22 -33.25
N LEU A 191 -22.53 -15.02 -33.46
CA LEU A 191 -21.91 -15.12 -34.79
C LEU A 191 -22.04 -16.51 -35.39
N PHE A 192 -21.88 -17.59 -34.61
CA PHE A 192 -22.08 -18.95 -35.09
C PHE A 192 -23.53 -19.24 -35.47
N VAL A 193 -24.49 -18.71 -34.72
CA VAL A 193 -25.94 -18.85 -35.03
C VAL A 193 -26.27 -18.09 -36.34
N ILE A 194 -25.65 -16.95 -36.61
CA ILE A 194 -25.86 -16.18 -37.83
C ILE A 194 -25.25 -16.90 -39.04
N SER A 195 -23.98 -17.27 -38.97
CA SER A 195 -23.26 -18.00 -40.02
C SER A 195 -22.05 -18.74 -39.49
N TRP A 196 -22.11 -20.05 -39.44
CA TRP A 196 -20.98 -20.87 -38.99
C TRP A 196 -19.81 -20.84 -39.97
N GLN A 197 -20.08 -20.75 -41.30
CA GLN A 197 -19.06 -20.68 -42.34
C GLN A 197 -18.22 -19.41 -42.23
N LEU A 198 -18.89 -18.27 -42.10
CA LEU A 198 -18.23 -16.98 -41.95
C LEU A 198 -17.43 -16.90 -40.64
N THR A 199 -18.00 -17.43 -39.55
CA THR A 199 -17.34 -17.44 -38.23
C THR A 199 -16.10 -18.31 -38.21
N LEU A 200 -16.14 -19.50 -38.83
CA LEU A 200 -14.97 -20.36 -38.96
C LEU A 200 -13.87 -19.70 -39.79
N PHE A 201 -14.24 -19.04 -40.90
CA PHE A 201 -13.30 -18.32 -41.74
C PHE A 201 -12.60 -17.18 -40.97
N VAL A 202 -13.34 -16.42 -40.20
CA VAL A 202 -12.82 -15.35 -39.34
C VAL A 202 -11.90 -15.90 -38.27
N LEU A 203 -12.26 -16.99 -37.61
CA LEU A 203 -11.45 -17.64 -36.58
C LEU A 203 -10.10 -18.15 -37.15
N LEU A 204 -10.08 -18.58 -38.40
CA LEU A 204 -8.85 -18.98 -39.09
C LEU A 204 -7.90 -17.81 -39.36
N LEU A 205 -8.43 -16.61 -39.61
CA LEU A 205 -7.66 -15.40 -39.90
C LEU A 205 -7.17 -14.66 -38.63
N MET A 206 -7.90 -14.78 -37.51
CA MET A 206 -7.59 -14.08 -36.26
C MET A 206 -6.15 -14.33 -35.74
N PRO A 207 -5.60 -15.55 -35.71
CA PRO A 207 -4.26 -15.82 -35.21
C PRO A 207 -3.17 -15.03 -35.92
N LEU A 208 -3.32 -14.75 -37.21
CA LEU A 208 -2.37 -13.96 -37.99
C LEU A 208 -2.26 -12.52 -37.45
N SER A 209 -3.40 -11.88 -37.18
CA SER A 209 -3.44 -10.52 -36.62
C SER A 209 -2.86 -10.48 -35.20
N VAL A 210 -3.18 -11.46 -34.37
CA VAL A 210 -2.66 -11.58 -32.99
C VAL A 210 -1.13 -11.79 -33.01
N PHE A 211 -0.61 -12.59 -33.92
CA PHE A 211 0.84 -12.83 -34.06
C PHE A 211 1.60 -11.55 -34.43
N LEU A 212 1.09 -10.79 -35.40
CA LEU A 212 1.72 -9.54 -35.88
C LEU A 212 1.74 -8.48 -34.77
N ILE A 213 0.62 -8.28 -34.08
CA ILE A 213 0.52 -7.33 -32.96
C ILE A 213 1.41 -7.77 -31.78
N GLY A 214 1.43 -9.06 -31.47
CA GLY A 214 2.24 -9.63 -30.39
C GLY A 214 3.75 -9.48 -30.58
N ARG A 215 4.22 -9.44 -31.83
CA ARG A 215 5.64 -9.19 -32.15
C ARG A 215 6.07 -7.76 -31.78
N ILE A 216 5.21 -6.77 -31.99
CA ILE A 216 5.46 -5.37 -31.57
C ILE A 216 5.47 -5.26 -30.05
N GLY A 217 4.51 -5.86 -29.37
CA GLY A 217 4.44 -5.84 -27.91
C GLY A 217 5.69 -6.38 -27.22
N ARG A 218 6.31 -7.44 -27.75
CA ARG A 218 7.57 -8.00 -27.22
C ARG A 218 8.74 -7.04 -27.34
N SER A 219 8.84 -6.31 -28.46
CA SER A 219 9.90 -5.29 -28.66
C SER A 219 9.75 -4.10 -27.69
N LEU A 220 8.51 -3.71 -27.39
CA LEU A 220 8.21 -2.61 -26.44
C LEU A 220 8.64 -2.95 -25.02
N LYS A 221 8.43 -4.19 -24.58
CA LYS A 221 8.73 -4.65 -23.21
C LYS A 221 10.20 -4.44 -22.82
N ARG A 222 11.14 -4.76 -23.72
CA ARG A 222 12.59 -4.61 -23.46
C ARG A 222 12.99 -3.13 -23.31
N SER A 223 12.48 -2.28 -24.18
CA SER A 223 12.77 -0.84 -24.15
C SER A 223 12.13 -0.15 -22.94
N SER A 224 10.94 -0.58 -22.52
CA SER A 224 10.24 -0.04 -21.34
C SER A 224 11.01 -0.30 -20.05
N LYS A 225 11.67 -1.47 -19.90
CA LYS A 225 12.52 -1.77 -18.74
C LYS A 225 13.67 -0.77 -18.63
N GLN A 226 14.38 -0.49 -19.72
CA GLN A 226 15.45 0.50 -19.74
C GLN A 226 14.95 1.91 -19.36
N GLY A 227 13.75 2.30 -19.83
CA GLY A 227 13.14 3.57 -19.44
C GLY A 227 12.81 3.67 -17.95
N GLN A 228 12.39 2.57 -17.33
CA GLN A 228 12.14 2.53 -15.89
C GLN A 228 13.43 2.65 -15.07
N GLU A 229 14.50 1.98 -15.48
CA GLU A 229 15.82 2.09 -14.85
C GLU A 229 16.33 3.55 -14.90
N GLN A 230 16.21 4.22 -16.04
CA GLN A 230 16.59 5.63 -16.17
C GLN A 230 15.71 6.58 -15.36
N ASN A 231 14.42 6.31 -15.19
CA ASN A 231 13.57 7.08 -14.30
C ASN A 231 13.98 6.92 -12.82
N ALA A 232 14.38 5.73 -12.41
CA ALA A 232 14.92 5.50 -11.06
C ALA A 232 16.21 6.29 -10.82
N GLU A 233 17.10 6.37 -11.83
CA GLU A 233 18.31 7.21 -11.75
C GLU A 233 18.00 8.70 -11.63
N ILE A 234 16.97 9.20 -12.34
CA ILE A 234 16.51 10.60 -12.21
C ILE A 234 16.03 10.86 -10.78
N LEU A 235 15.17 9.99 -10.23
CA LEU A 235 14.66 10.15 -8.86
C LEU A 235 15.78 10.13 -7.83
N SER A 236 16.74 9.19 -7.97
CA SER A 236 17.92 9.12 -7.11
C SER A 236 18.78 10.40 -7.18
N SER A 237 18.97 10.95 -8.40
CA SER A 237 19.71 12.20 -8.58
C SER A 237 19.00 13.41 -7.96
N VAL A 238 17.68 13.46 -8.01
CA VAL A 238 16.89 14.51 -7.37
C VAL A 238 16.99 14.41 -5.84
N ASP A 239 16.87 13.19 -5.30
CA ASP A 239 16.96 12.93 -3.87
C ASP A 239 18.34 13.30 -3.32
N GLU A 240 19.43 12.87 -3.98
CA GLU A 240 20.82 13.27 -3.68
C GLU A 240 20.97 14.79 -3.68
N THR A 241 20.36 15.48 -4.66
CA THR A 241 20.41 16.94 -4.77
C THR A 241 19.69 17.62 -3.62
N LEU A 242 18.50 17.14 -3.25
CA LEU A 242 17.71 17.72 -2.15
C LEU A 242 18.41 17.54 -0.80
N LEU A 243 18.92 16.34 -0.53
CA LEU A 243 19.68 16.03 0.69
C LEU A 243 20.98 16.86 0.77
N GLY A 244 21.67 17.04 -0.35
CA GLY A 244 22.92 17.78 -0.45
C GLY A 244 22.78 19.30 -0.70
N LEU A 245 21.56 19.87 -0.72
CA LEU A 245 21.31 21.22 -1.21
C LEU A 245 22.13 22.31 -0.48
N ARG A 246 22.32 22.15 0.84
CA ARG A 246 23.14 23.06 1.65
C ARG A 246 24.61 23.05 1.20
N VAL A 247 25.15 21.86 0.95
CA VAL A 247 26.53 21.67 0.47
C VAL A 247 26.69 22.22 -0.94
N ILE A 248 25.74 21.89 -1.83
CA ILE A 248 25.73 22.35 -3.23
C ILE A 248 25.77 23.90 -3.30
N LYS A 249 24.94 24.56 -2.49
CA LYS A 249 24.91 26.03 -2.41
C LYS A 249 26.16 26.59 -1.76
N GLY A 250 26.65 25.97 -0.69
CA GLY A 250 27.85 26.43 0.02
C GLY A 250 29.13 26.37 -0.82
N PHE A 251 29.22 25.37 -1.72
CA PHE A 251 30.39 25.20 -2.61
C PHE A 251 30.16 25.71 -4.04
N ASN A 252 29.05 26.43 -4.32
CA ASN A 252 28.69 26.91 -5.66
C ASN A 252 28.73 25.84 -6.76
N ALA A 253 28.32 24.58 -6.41
CA ALA A 253 28.41 23.44 -7.30
C ALA A 253 27.16 23.25 -8.20
N GLN A 254 26.25 24.23 -8.26
CA GLN A 254 24.97 24.15 -8.99
C GLN A 254 25.18 23.84 -10.47
N TYR A 255 26.13 24.49 -11.13
CA TYR A 255 26.42 24.29 -12.55
C TYR A 255 26.88 22.86 -12.86
N LYS A 256 27.75 22.31 -12.01
CA LYS A 256 28.25 20.93 -12.19
C LYS A 256 27.12 19.91 -12.12
N LEU A 257 26.20 20.06 -11.17
CA LEU A 257 25.06 19.18 -11.03
C LEU A 257 24.03 19.40 -12.14
N HIS A 258 23.80 20.63 -12.56
CA HIS A 258 22.94 20.94 -13.70
C HIS A 258 23.40 20.23 -14.97
N VAL A 259 24.68 20.27 -15.32
CA VAL A 259 25.24 19.59 -16.49
C VAL A 259 25.06 18.06 -16.37
N ARG A 260 25.34 17.49 -15.19
CA ARG A 260 25.14 16.05 -14.94
C ARG A 260 23.66 15.65 -15.12
N PHE A 261 22.76 16.42 -14.54
CA PHE A 261 21.32 16.17 -14.65
C PHE A 261 20.81 16.33 -16.08
N LEU A 262 21.26 17.36 -16.82
CA LEU A 262 20.95 17.55 -18.25
C LEU A 262 21.38 16.35 -19.10
N SER A 263 22.55 15.77 -18.85
CA SER A 263 23.00 14.58 -19.57
C SER A 263 22.08 13.38 -19.32
N LEU A 264 21.65 13.19 -18.07
CA LEU A 264 20.74 12.13 -17.67
C LEU A 264 19.35 12.26 -18.31
N ILE A 265 18.73 13.45 -18.25
CA ILE A 265 17.42 13.68 -18.86
C ILE A 265 17.45 13.60 -20.38
N ASN A 266 18.56 14.00 -21.04
CA ASN A 266 18.71 13.85 -22.50
C ASN A 266 18.84 12.37 -22.91
N ALA A 267 19.57 11.56 -22.17
CA ALA A 267 19.64 10.11 -22.38
C ALA A 267 18.25 9.46 -22.19
N THR A 268 17.55 9.83 -21.15
CA THR A 268 16.18 9.38 -20.87
C THR A 268 15.21 9.81 -21.98
N ARG A 269 15.28 11.07 -22.43
CA ARG A 269 14.50 11.56 -23.58
C ARG A 269 14.70 10.72 -24.82
N ALA A 270 15.94 10.38 -25.17
CA ALA A 270 16.24 9.54 -26.33
C ALA A 270 15.60 8.15 -26.23
N THR A 271 15.63 7.54 -25.04
CA THR A 271 15.01 6.25 -24.73
C THR A 271 13.49 6.33 -24.85
N PHE A 272 12.85 7.33 -24.22
CA PHE A 272 11.39 7.51 -24.27
C PHE A 272 10.89 7.87 -25.67
N ASN A 273 11.65 8.64 -26.45
CA ASN A 273 11.33 8.88 -27.86
C ASN A 273 11.28 7.58 -28.67
N ARG A 274 12.23 6.66 -28.44
CA ARG A 274 12.25 5.35 -29.10
C ARG A 274 11.07 4.47 -28.66
N ILE A 275 10.75 4.48 -27.37
CA ILE A 275 9.60 3.73 -26.81
C ILE A 275 8.30 4.28 -27.40
N ASN A 276 8.08 5.60 -27.33
CA ASN A 276 6.84 6.22 -27.76
C ASN A 276 6.61 6.11 -29.27
N ARG A 277 7.65 6.26 -30.09
CA ARG A 277 7.54 6.03 -31.55
C ARG A 277 7.02 4.63 -31.87
N ARG A 278 7.49 3.60 -31.14
CA ARG A 278 6.99 2.22 -31.31
C ARG A 278 5.60 2.02 -30.74
N TYR A 279 5.32 2.65 -29.62
CA TYR A 279 4.00 2.60 -28.98
C TYR A 279 2.93 3.20 -29.89
N TYR A 280 3.19 4.40 -30.44
CA TYR A 280 2.26 5.05 -31.36
C TYR A 280 2.09 4.33 -32.70
N LEU A 281 3.05 3.50 -33.13
CA LEU A 281 2.90 2.66 -34.32
C LEU A 281 1.90 1.50 -34.08
N ALA A 282 1.74 1.05 -32.85
CA ALA A 282 0.88 -0.11 -32.54
C ALA A 282 -0.60 0.14 -32.86
N HIS A 283 -1.09 1.36 -32.59
CA HIS A 283 -2.51 1.69 -32.85
C HIS A 283 -2.84 1.74 -34.35
N PRO A 284 -2.16 2.52 -35.20
CA PRO A 284 -2.42 2.55 -36.64
C PRO A 284 -2.26 1.18 -37.31
N LEU A 285 -1.25 0.40 -36.89
CA LEU A 285 -1.08 -0.94 -37.44
C LEU A 285 -2.24 -1.88 -37.04
N SER A 286 -2.71 -1.79 -35.78
CA SER A 286 -3.87 -2.57 -35.33
C SER A 286 -5.14 -2.16 -36.07
N GLU A 287 -5.31 -0.87 -36.37
CA GLU A 287 -6.43 -0.33 -37.15
C GLU A 287 -6.36 -0.81 -38.60
N PHE A 288 -5.20 -0.71 -39.22
CA PHE A 288 -4.97 -1.21 -40.59
C PHE A 288 -5.28 -2.72 -40.70
N LEU A 289 -4.76 -3.54 -39.78
CA LEU A 289 -5.02 -4.98 -39.73
C LEU A 289 -6.50 -5.29 -39.50
N GLY A 290 -7.16 -4.52 -38.63
CA GLY A 290 -8.60 -4.62 -38.39
C GLY A 290 -9.41 -4.30 -39.64
N THR A 291 -9.08 -3.22 -40.34
CA THR A 291 -9.76 -2.82 -41.57
C THR A 291 -9.49 -3.82 -42.71
N ALA A 292 -8.25 -4.32 -42.83
CA ALA A 292 -7.92 -5.37 -43.79
C ALA A 292 -8.72 -6.67 -43.55
N LEU A 293 -8.88 -7.05 -42.27
CA LEU A 293 -9.69 -8.21 -41.91
C LEU A 293 -11.18 -7.97 -42.25
N ILE A 294 -11.71 -6.79 -41.96
CA ILE A 294 -13.10 -6.43 -42.33
C ILE A 294 -13.27 -6.47 -43.86
N ALA A 295 -12.30 -5.97 -44.63
CA ALA A 295 -12.36 -6.03 -46.08
C ALA A 295 -12.36 -7.47 -46.65
N ILE A 296 -11.57 -8.36 -46.05
CA ILE A 296 -11.57 -9.78 -46.39
C ILE A 296 -12.91 -10.45 -46.05
N ILE A 297 -13.48 -10.11 -44.86
CA ILE A 297 -14.80 -10.60 -44.46
C ILE A 297 -15.90 -10.07 -45.37
N LEU A 298 -15.83 -8.79 -45.80
CA LEU A 298 -16.75 -8.20 -46.76
C LEU A 298 -16.70 -8.91 -48.12
N TRP A 299 -15.48 -9.21 -48.60
CA TRP A 299 -15.34 -9.96 -49.84
C TRP A 299 -15.90 -11.38 -49.74
N PHE A 300 -15.50 -12.15 -48.75
CA PHE A 300 -15.98 -13.52 -48.58
C PHE A 300 -17.49 -13.58 -48.23
N GLY A 301 -17.96 -12.72 -47.36
CA GLY A 301 -19.38 -12.61 -47.04
C GLY A 301 -20.24 -12.13 -48.21
N GLY A 302 -19.68 -11.21 -49.05
CA GLY A 302 -20.30 -10.77 -50.30
C GLY A 302 -20.49 -11.93 -51.27
N LEU A 303 -19.51 -12.83 -51.39
CA LEU A 303 -19.62 -14.05 -52.21
C LEU A 303 -20.75 -14.98 -51.73
N LEU A 304 -20.92 -15.09 -50.37
CA LEU A 304 -21.99 -15.90 -49.80
C LEU A 304 -23.41 -15.28 -49.96
N ILE A 305 -23.49 -13.97 -50.12
CA ILE A 305 -24.75 -13.23 -50.36
C ILE A 305 -25.15 -13.21 -51.83
N LEU A 306 -24.15 -13.01 -52.74
CA LEU A 306 -24.38 -12.87 -54.17
C LEU A 306 -24.43 -14.22 -54.90
N GLY A 307 -24.09 -15.36 -54.27
CA GLY A 307 -24.14 -16.69 -54.83
C GLY A 307 -25.57 -17.23 -54.95
N ASP A 308 -25.76 -18.23 -55.85
CA ASP A 308 -27.08 -18.80 -56.18
C ASP A 308 -27.81 -19.47 -54.97
N HIS A 309 -27.10 -19.71 -53.88
CA HIS A 309 -27.64 -20.20 -52.61
C HIS A 309 -27.30 -19.26 -51.46
N ALA A 310 -27.86 -18.02 -51.50
CA ALA A 310 -27.63 -17.01 -50.45
C ALA A 310 -28.12 -17.55 -49.10
N THR A 311 -27.17 -17.76 -48.19
CA THR A 311 -27.44 -18.27 -46.84
C THR A 311 -27.69 -17.14 -45.83
N ILE A 312 -27.35 -15.89 -46.17
CA ILE A 312 -27.48 -14.71 -45.32
C ILE A 312 -27.95 -13.51 -46.15
N ASP A 313 -28.88 -12.71 -45.63
CA ASP A 313 -29.28 -11.45 -46.24
C ASP A 313 -28.31 -10.30 -45.87
N ALA A 314 -28.29 -9.26 -46.71
CA ALA A 314 -27.37 -8.13 -46.54
C ALA A 314 -27.50 -7.42 -45.18
N SER A 315 -28.73 -7.28 -44.66
CA SER A 315 -29.00 -6.65 -43.35
C SER A 315 -28.42 -7.46 -42.19
N THR A 316 -28.60 -8.79 -42.23
CA THR A 316 -28.03 -9.73 -41.24
C THR A 316 -26.49 -9.78 -41.33
N PHE A 317 -25.92 -9.62 -42.51
CA PHE A 317 -24.48 -9.53 -42.70
C PHE A 317 -23.92 -8.23 -42.06
N ILE A 318 -24.57 -7.11 -42.20
CA ILE A 318 -24.14 -5.87 -41.52
C ILE A 318 -24.23 -6.05 -40.02
N TYR A 319 -25.26 -6.69 -39.48
CA TYR A 319 -25.38 -7.02 -38.07
C TYR A 319 -24.22 -7.94 -37.62
N TYR A 320 -23.86 -8.95 -38.42
CA TYR A 320 -22.69 -9.83 -38.19
C TYR A 320 -21.40 -8.99 -38.05
N LEU A 321 -21.16 -8.04 -38.97
CA LEU A 321 -19.97 -7.18 -38.92
C LEU A 321 -19.93 -6.30 -37.65
N VAL A 322 -21.07 -5.78 -37.20
CA VAL A 322 -21.16 -4.97 -35.96
C VAL A 322 -20.81 -5.83 -34.73
N ILE A 323 -21.35 -7.05 -34.63
CA ILE A 323 -21.00 -7.96 -33.52
C ILE A 323 -19.52 -8.36 -33.60
N PHE A 324 -19.02 -8.70 -34.79
CA PHE A 324 -17.62 -9.06 -34.97
C PHE A 324 -16.69 -7.91 -34.52
N TYR A 325 -17.00 -6.68 -34.93
CA TYR A 325 -16.25 -5.50 -34.49
C TYR A 325 -16.28 -5.34 -32.96
N SER A 326 -17.38 -5.66 -32.34
CA SER A 326 -17.58 -5.56 -30.88
C SER A 326 -16.73 -6.55 -30.07
N ILE A 327 -16.29 -7.69 -30.69
CA ILE A 327 -15.38 -8.67 -30.05
C ILE A 327 -13.94 -8.15 -29.93
N ILE A 328 -13.54 -7.20 -30.79
CA ILE A 328 -12.13 -6.73 -30.86
C ILE A 328 -11.69 -6.11 -29.52
N ASN A 329 -12.54 -5.32 -28.89
CA ASN A 329 -12.18 -4.63 -27.63
C ASN A 329 -12.01 -5.60 -26.45
N PRO A 330 -12.95 -6.50 -26.12
CA PRO A 330 -12.76 -7.51 -25.08
C PRO A 330 -11.50 -8.37 -25.31
N SER A 331 -11.23 -8.72 -26.59
CA SER A 331 -10.02 -9.52 -26.94
C SER A 331 -8.71 -8.76 -26.69
N LYS A 332 -8.68 -7.44 -26.92
CA LYS A 332 -7.54 -6.57 -26.59
C LYS A 332 -7.38 -6.42 -25.07
N ASP A 333 -8.47 -6.28 -24.34
CA ASP A 333 -8.46 -6.11 -22.89
C ASP A 333 -7.99 -7.38 -22.18
N LEU A 334 -8.36 -8.56 -22.69
CA LEU A 334 -7.82 -9.85 -22.25
C LEU A 334 -6.28 -9.91 -22.30
N SER A 335 -5.68 -9.37 -23.36
CA SER A 335 -4.22 -9.31 -23.52
C SER A 335 -3.57 -8.33 -22.54
N LYS A 336 -4.17 -7.15 -22.33
CA LYS A 336 -3.66 -6.15 -21.39
C LYS A 336 -3.77 -6.64 -19.94
N ALA A 337 -4.88 -7.27 -19.57
CA ALA A 337 -5.12 -7.76 -18.23
C ALA A 337 -4.11 -8.83 -17.81
N THR A 338 -3.66 -9.69 -18.74
CA THR A 338 -2.58 -10.65 -18.46
C THR A 338 -1.29 -9.98 -17.99
N TYR A 339 -0.95 -8.81 -18.54
CA TYR A 339 0.21 -8.04 -18.10
C TYR A 339 -0.02 -7.40 -16.73
N GLY A 340 -1.20 -6.82 -16.50
CA GLY A 340 -1.59 -6.25 -15.20
C GLY A 340 -1.53 -7.29 -14.07
N ILE A 341 -2.04 -8.49 -14.30
CA ILE A 341 -1.98 -9.60 -13.34
C ILE A 341 -0.54 -9.97 -12.98
N ARG A 342 0.36 -10.10 -13.96
CA ARG A 342 1.77 -10.42 -13.69
C ARG A 342 2.47 -9.34 -12.86
N ARG A 343 2.16 -8.08 -13.10
CA ARG A 343 2.73 -6.95 -12.37
C ARG A 343 2.23 -6.94 -10.93
N GLY A 344 0.94 -7.10 -10.72
CA GLY A 344 0.38 -7.16 -9.38
C GLY A 344 0.81 -8.41 -8.59
N MET A 345 1.07 -9.54 -9.26
CA MET A 345 1.66 -10.71 -8.60
C MET A 345 3.06 -10.43 -8.04
N ALA A 346 3.91 -9.71 -8.78
CA ALA A 346 5.23 -9.31 -8.27
C ALA A 346 5.12 -8.34 -7.08
N SER A 347 4.14 -7.43 -7.09
CA SER A 347 3.86 -6.55 -5.96
C SER A 347 3.30 -7.31 -4.75
N LEU A 348 2.44 -8.31 -4.99
CA LEU A 348 1.91 -9.17 -3.92
C LEU A 348 3.02 -10.02 -3.27
N GLU A 349 3.97 -10.54 -4.05
CA GLU A 349 5.13 -11.26 -3.50
C GLU A 349 5.93 -10.35 -2.54
N ARG A 350 6.15 -9.08 -2.89
CA ARG A 350 6.83 -8.11 -2.01
C ARG A 350 6.03 -7.79 -0.74
N ILE A 351 4.70 -7.70 -0.85
CA ILE A 351 3.82 -7.55 0.31
C ILE A 351 3.89 -8.78 1.21
N ASP A 352 3.83 -9.97 0.62
CA ASP A 352 3.89 -11.24 1.35
C ASP A 352 5.23 -11.45 2.06
N GLU A 353 6.35 -10.92 1.53
CA GLU A 353 7.62 -10.89 2.26
C GLU A 353 7.51 -10.19 3.61
N ILE A 354 6.82 -9.01 3.67
CA ILE A 354 6.60 -8.32 4.95
C ILE A 354 5.66 -9.15 5.84
N LEU A 355 4.54 -9.63 5.28
CA LEU A 355 3.55 -10.38 6.05
C LEU A 355 4.09 -11.70 6.59
N ALA A 356 5.00 -12.36 5.86
CA ALA A 356 5.65 -13.60 6.25
C ALA A 356 6.86 -13.41 7.18
N THR A 357 7.36 -12.17 7.33
CA THR A 357 8.50 -11.90 8.23
C THR A 357 8.14 -12.31 9.64
N SER A 358 8.88 -13.23 10.23
CA SER A 358 8.73 -13.59 11.64
C SER A 358 9.36 -12.53 12.53
N SER A 359 8.74 -12.27 13.67
CA SER A 359 9.39 -11.52 14.74
C SER A 359 10.44 -12.41 15.39
N ASN A 360 11.65 -11.89 15.58
CA ASN A 360 12.67 -12.60 16.39
C ASN A 360 12.33 -12.56 17.90
N ILE A 361 11.36 -11.70 18.28
CA ILE A 361 10.85 -11.59 19.64
C ILE A 361 9.57 -12.42 19.70
N HIS A 362 9.62 -13.52 20.42
CA HIS A 362 8.48 -14.42 20.58
C HIS A 362 7.78 -14.15 21.91
N GLU A 363 6.48 -13.92 21.87
CA GLU A 363 5.66 -13.87 23.07
C GLU A 363 5.57 -15.27 23.68
N PRO A 364 5.70 -15.41 25.01
CA PRO A 364 5.55 -16.70 25.67
C PRO A 364 4.09 -17.19 25.58
N GLU A 365 3.90 -18.47 25.33
CA GLU A 365 2.54 -19.07 25.29
C GLU A 365 1.78 -18.92 26.63
N LYS A 366 2.51 -18.92 27.74
CA LYS A 366 1.98 -18.73 29.10
C LYS A 366 2.82 -17.66 29.81
N PRO A 367 2.52 -16.39 29.61
CA PRO A 367 3.27 -15.31 30.24
C PRO A 367 3.13 -15.37 31.77
N LEU A 368 4.22 -15.13 32.47
CA LEU A 368 4.20 -14.95 33.91
C LEU A 368 3.70 -13.53 34.24
N PRO A 369 3.01 -13.34 35.37
CA PRO A 369 2.68 -12.01 35.84
C PRO A 369 3.97 -11.24 36.14
N VAL A 370 4.03 -9.99 35.68
CA VAL A 370 5.22 -9.15 35.90
C VAL A 370 5.03 -8.33 37.17
N SER A 371 6.06 -8.30 38.01
CA SER A 371 6.18 -7.38 39.16
C SER A 371 7.62 -6.87 39.20
N PHE A 372 7.83 -5.71 39.82
CA PHE A 372 9.16 -5.17 40.01
C PHE A 372 9.37 -4.80 41.49
N CYS A 373 10.08 -5.66 42.20
CA CYS A 373 10.28 -5.55 43.64
C CYS A 373 11.74 -5.41 44.11
N ARG A 374 12.71 -5.95 43.33
CA ARG A 374 14.11 -6.06 43.75
C ARG A 374 15.09 -5.40 42.79
N SER A 375 15.27 -5.94 41.59
CA SER A 375 16.29 -5.45 40.66
C SER A 375 16.05 -5.91 39.23
N ILE A 376 16.70 -5.21 38.29
CA ILE A 376 16.94 -5.69 36.93
C ILE A 376 18.40 -6.14 36.86
N ALA A 377 18.66 -7.33 36.30
CA ALA A 377 20.02 -7.80 36.15
C ALA A 377 20.32 -8.28 34.74
N PHE A 378 21.56 -8.03 34.31
CA PHE A 378 22.16 -8.58 33.09
C PHE A 378 23.11 -9.66 33.51
N GLU A 379 22.88 -10.89 33.06
CA GLU A 379 23.63 -12.07 33.44
C GLU A 379 24.32 -12.62 32.20
N HIS A 380 25.65 -12.40 32.10
CA HIS A 380 26.48 -12.81 30.96
C HIS A 380 25.94 -12.43 29.60
N VAL A 381 25.38 -11.20 29.47
CA VAL A 381 24.71 -10.75 28.27
C VAL A 381 25.70 -10.41 27.17
N SER A 382 25.55 -11.09 26.03
CA SER A 382 26.19 -10.73 24.76
C SER A 382 25.14 -10.42 23.69
N PHE A 383 25.42 -9.43 22.84
CA PHE A 383 24.50 -9.00 21.80
C PHE A 383 25.21 -8.55 20.53
N SER A 384 24.58 -8.84 19.37
CA SER A 384 24.96 -8.36 18.03
C SER A 384 23.73 -8.08 17.16
N TYR A 385 23.74 -6.95 16.45
CA TYR A 385 22.70 -6.62 15.46
C TYR A 385 22.83 -7.49 14.20
N VAL A 386 24.04 -7.85 13.85
CA VAL A 386 24.38 -8.68 12.68
C VAL A 386 25.27 -9.82 13.14
N PRO A 387 25.00 -11.07 12.73
CA PRO A 387 25.86 -12.21 13.10
C PRO A 387 27.34 -11.94 12.81
N GLY A 388 28.20 -12.23 13.78
CA GLY A 388 29.65 -12.05 13.67
C GLY A 388 30.19 -10.67 14.04
N ARG A 389 29.33 -9.68 14.36
CA ARG A 389 29.77 -8.37 14.88
C ARG A 389 29.16 -8.11 16.25
N GLU A 390 29.90 -8.51 17.28
CA GLU A 390 29.49 -8.31 18.66
C GLU A 390 29.51 -6.83 19.03
N VAL A 391 28.44 -6.37 19.69
CA VAL A 391 28.28 -5.01 20.18
C VAL A 391 28.35 -4.96 21.71
N LEU A 392 27.83 -5.99 22.37
CA LEU A 392 27.98 -6.20 23.81
C LEU A 392 28.57 -7.59 24.05
N SER A 393 29.52 -7.68 24.95
CA SER A 393 30.26 -8.90 25.25
C SER A 393 30.35 -9.13 26.76
N ASP A 394 29.75 -10.22 27.24
CA ASP A 394 29.77 -10.67 28.64
C ASP A 394 29.41 -9.57 29.66
N ILE A 395 28.31 -8.88 29.44
CA ILE A 395 27.82 -7.84 30.35
C ILE A 395 27.18 -8.50 31.57
N ASN A 396 27.72 -8.12 32.73
CA ASN A 396 27.19 -8.48 34.03
C ASN A 396 26.90 -7.20 34.81
N LEU A 397 25.62 -6.85 35.08
CA LEU A 397 25.23 -5.62 35.75
C LEU A 397 23.92 -5.85 36.52
N GLU A 398 23.87 -5.39 37.78
CA GLU A 398 22.65 -5.34 38.57
C GLU A 398 22.22 -3.88 38.76
N VAL A 399 20.92 -3.60 38.54
CA VAL A 399 20.24 -2.31 38.73
C VAL A 399 19.23 -2.50 39.87
N PRO A 400 19.59 -2.24 41.14
CA PRO A 400 18.67 -2.40 42.27
C PRO A 400 17.52 -1.42 42.23
N LYS A 401 16.37 -1.81 42.78
CA LYS A 401 15.16 -0.95 42.85
C LYS A 401 15.49 0.38 43.56
N GLY A 402 14.99 1.47 42.99
CA GLY A 402 15.19 2.82 43.53
C GLY A 402 16.59 3.39 43.34
N LYS A 403 17.49 2.69 42.60
CA LYS A 403 18.83 3.15 42.31
C LYS A 403 18.97 3.71 40.92
N MET A 404 19.86 4.70 40.78
CA MET A 404 20.24 5.33 39.52
C MET A 404 21.60 4.80 39.07
N ILE A 405 21.62 4.13 37.91
CA ILE A 405 22.85 3.64 37.27
C ILE A 405 23.12 4.48 36.03
N ALA A 406 24.32 5.10 35.98
CA ALA A 406 24.77 5.87 34.84
C ALA A 406 25.70 5.02 33.94
N LEU A 407 25.37 4.96 32.65
CA LEU A 407 26.19 4.35 31.63
C LEU A 407 27.00 5.44 30.92
N VAL A 408 28.32 5.35 30.99
CA VAL A 408 29.24 6.32 30.36
C VAL A 408 30.20 5.60 29.42
N GLY A 409 30.75 6.29 28.45
CA GLY A 409 31.69 5.69 27.49
C GLY A 409 31.68 6.44 26.16
N GLN A 410 32.61 6.11 25.27
CA GLN A 410 32.69 6.70 23.94
C GLN A 410 31.45 6.39 23.08
N SER A 411 31.21 7.19 22.02
CA SER A 411 30.16 6.88 21.05
C SER A 411 30.42 5.51 20.41
N GLY A 412 29.37 4.70 20.27
CA GLY A 412 29.48 3.34 19.74
C GLY A 412 29.95 2.27 20.75
N SER A 413 30.16 2.60 22.04
CA SER A 413 30.56 1.60 23.05
C SER A 413 29.44 0.61 23.46
N GLY A 414 28.21 0.77 22.99
CA GLY A 414 27.09 -0.13 23.27
C GLY A 414 26.10 0.36 24.33
N LYS A 415 26.19 1.61 24.82
CA LYS A 415 25.31 2.17 25.87
C LYS A 415 23.81 2.07 25.52
N THR A 416 23.41 2.65 24.40
CA THR A 416 22.01 2.62 23.94
C THR A 416 21.57 1.18 23.63
N THR A 417 22.45 0.35 23.10
CA THR A 417 22.15 -1.07 22.88
C THR A 417 21.84 -1.79 24.19
N LEU A 418 22.59 -1.49 25.27
CA LEU A 418 22.35 -2.09 26.58
C LEU A 418 20.99 -1.64 27.15
N THR A 419 20.64 -0.37 27.01
CA THR A 419 19.35 0.14 27.46
C THR A 419 18.17 -0.42 26.65
N ASP A 420 18.34 -0.68 25.35
CA ASP A 420 17.32 -1.24 24.46
C ASP A 420 16.95 -2.70 24.76
N LEU A 421 17.84 -3.45 25.45
CA LEU A 421 17.55 -4.80 25.89
C LEU A 421 16.56 -4.86 27.05
N VAL A 422 16.48 -3.83 27.90
CA VAL A 422 15.59 -3.81 29.07
C VAL A 422 14.09 -3.82 28.66
N PRO A 423 13.61 -2.95 27.72
CA PRO A 423 12.24 -3.00 27.24
C PRO A 423 12.01 -4.14 26.22
N ARG A 424 12.99 -5.01 26.06
CA ARG A 424 12.95 -6.13 25.12
C ARG A 424 12.64 -5.67 23.70
N PHE A 425 13.35 -4.61 23.22
CA PHE A 425 13.35 -4.26 21.80
C PHE A 425 14.16 -5.24 20.97
N TYR A 426 15.10 -5.91 21.65
CA TYR A 426 15.92 -6.99 21.14
C TYR A 426 16.08 -8.05 22.24
N ASP A 427 16.26 -9.32 21.86
CA ASP A 427 16.65 -10.39 22.77
C ASP A 427 18.18 -10.58 22.70
N PRO A 428 18.88 -10.85 23.81
CA PRO A 428 20.32 -11.12 23.81
C PRO A 428 20.66 -12.40 23.04
N VAL A 429 21.86 -12.44 22.42
CA VAL A 429 22.37 -13.62 21.71
C VAL A 429 22.84 -14.69 22.71
N ALA A 430 23.43 -14.26 23.82
CA ALA A 430 23.81 -15.13 24.92
C ALA A 430 23.51 -14.44 26.26
N GLY A 431 23.33 -15.24 27.32
CA GLY A 431 22.94 -14.73 28.62
C GLY A 431 21.46 -14.39 28.73
N ALA A 432 21.11 -13.65 29.77
CA ALA A 432 19.74 -13.25 30.06
C ALA A 432 19.67 -11.85 30.70
N VAL A 433 18.62 -11.10 30.37
CA VAL A 433 18.19 -9.95 31.17
C VAL A 433 17.09 -10.47 32.09
N THR A 434 17.23 -10.25 33.40
CA THR A 434 16.26 -10.72 34.40
C THR A 434 15.64 -9.56 35.14
N MET A 435 14.37 -9.70 35.54
CA MET A 435 13.67 -8.81 36.44
C MET A 435 13.23 -9.62 37.65
N ASP A 436 13.70 -9.22 38.85
CA ASP A 436 13.51 -9.97 40.11
C ASP A 436 13.97 -11.45 40.04
N GLY A 437 14.99 -11.73 39.23
CA GLY A 437 15.53 -13.07 39.00
C GLY A 437 14.77 -13.92 37.98
N VAL A 438 13.76 -13.34 37.30
CA VAL A 438 13.01 -14.00 36.23
C VAL A 438 13.42 -13.40 34.89
N ASP A 439 13.80 -14.27 33.93
CA ASP A 439 14.14 -13.85 32.57
C ASP A 439 12.98 -13.08 31.93
N ILE A 440 13.25 -11.88 31.39
CA ILE A 440 12.23 -11.00 30.79
C ILE A 440 11.53 -11.63 29.58
N ARG A 441 12.12 -12.65 28.96
CA ARG A 441 11.52 -13.42 27.85
C ARG A 441 10.29 -14.23 28.30
N ARG A 442 10.10 -14.43 29.60
CA ARG A 442 8.96 -15.15 30.18
C ARG A 442 7.76 -14.26 30.48
N PHE A 443 7.89 -12.95 30.37
CA PHE A 443 6.81 -11.97 30.53
C PHE A 443 6.18 -11.62 29.18
N ALA A 444 4.89 -11.23 29.19
CA ALA A 444 4.30 -10.57 28.04
C ALA A 444 4.99 -9.21 27.82
N THR A 445 5.38 -8.89 26.59
CA THR A 445 6.11 -7.64 26.29
C THR A 445 5.27 -6.40 26.65
N HIS A 446 3.95 -6.47 26.49
CA HIS A 446 3.03 -5.42 26.90
C HIS A 446 3.14 -5.10 28.39
N ASP A 447 3.07 -6.12 29.25
CA ASP A 447 3.09 -5.97 30.71
C ASP A 447 4.48 -5.52 31.20
N LEU A 448 5.54 -6.07 30.61
CA LEU A 448 6.92 -5.65 30.88
C LEU A 448 7.10 -4.16 30.58
N ARG A 449 6.67 -3.70 29.40
CA ARG A 449 6.82 -2.29 28.96
C ARG A 449 5.87 -1.34 29.70
N ALA A 450 4.77 -1.85 30.28
CA ALA A 450 3.91 -1.05 31.13
C ALA A 450 4.64 -0.51 32.37
N LEU A 451 5.61 -1.27 32.92
CA LEU A 451 6.45 -0.86 34.05
C LEU A 451 7.56 0.14 33.68
N MET A 452 7.76 0.47 32.42
CA MET A 452 8.89 1.25 31.93
C MET A 452 8.48 2.58 31.34
N GLY A 453 9.25 3.63 31.61
CA GLY A 453 9.20 4.92 30.91
C GLY A 453 10.51 5.14 30.16
N ILE A 454 10.41 5.59 28.92
CA ILE A 454 11.56 5.81 28.05
C ILE A 454 11.56 7.28 27.61
N VAL A 455 12.69 7.94 27.82
CA VAL A 455 12.95 9.30 27.29
C VAL A 455 14.15 9.20 26.37
N CYS A 456 13.90 9.37 25.08
CA CYS A 456 14.94 9.25 24.04
C CYS A 456 15.72 10.55 23.87
N GLN A 457 16.93 10.46 23.29
CA GLN A 457 17.78 11.58 22.90
C GLN A 457 17.03 12.56 21.98
N GLU A 458 16.40 12.05 20.93
CA GLU A 458 15.48 12.82 20.07
C GLU A 458 14.04 12.52 20.45
N PRO A 459 13.29 13.48 21.04
CA PRO A 459 11.91 13.26 21.44
C PRO A 459 11.01 13.10 20.21
N VAL A 460 10.36 11.94 20.09
CA VAL A 460 9.37 11.68 19.04
C VAL A 460 8.01 12.18 19.50
N LEU A 461 7.50 13.19 18.82
CA LEU A 461 6.15 13.72 18.99
C LEU A 461 5.32 13.47 17.73
N PHE A 462 4.04 13.19 17.92
CA PHE A 462 3.09 12.93 16.84
C PHE A 462 2.39 14.21 16.40
N ASN A 463 1.95 14.26 15.16
CA ASN A 463 1.17 15.37 14.61
C ASN A 463 -0.25 15.33 15.20
N ASP A 464 -0.37 15.72 16.44
CA ASP A 464 -1.57 15.70 17.25
C ASP A 464 -1.53 16.87 18.26
N THR A 465 -2.53 16.98 19.11
CA THR A 465 -2.56 18.01 20.17
C THR A 465 -1.45 17.78 21.21
N VAL A 466 -1.11 18.84 21.93
CA VAL A 466 -0.22 18.75 23.11
C VAL A 466 -0.78 17.74 24.12
N TYR A 467 -2.09 17.81 24.38
CA TYR A 467 -2.79 16.91 25.28
C TYR A 467 -2.60 15.43 24.87
N ASN A 468 -2.89 15.08 23.63
CA ASN A 468 -2.75 13.72 23.12
C ASN A 468 -1.29 13.25 23.11
N ASN A 469 -0.34 14.15 22.87
CA ASN A 469 1.09 13.81 22.97
C ASN A 469 1.51 13.49 24.41
N ILE A 470 1.00 14.18 25.42
CA ILE A 470 1.30 13.88 26.83
C ILE A 470 0.61 12.58 27.27
N THR A 471 -0.65 12.36 26.88
CA THR A 471 -1.43 11.17 27.24
C THR A 471 -1.06 9.91 26.43
N PHE A 472 -0.17 10.00 25.47
CA PHE A 472 0.17 8.90 24.54
C PHE A 472 0.57 7.58 25.22
N GLY A 473 1.12 7.63 26.45
CA GLY A 473 1.57 6.45 27.21
C GLY A 473 0.54 5.88 28.19
N VAL A 474 -0.67 6.43 28.26
CA VAL A 474 -1.72 6.06 29.20
C VAL A 474 -3.07 5.86 28.50
N ASP A 475 -3.89 4.97 29.04
CA ASP A 475 -5.25 4.73 28.54
C ASP A 475 -6.24 5.69 29.23
N THR A 476 -6.63 6.74 28.52
CA THR A 476 -7.57 7.75 29.03
C THR A 476 -9.02 7.28 29.09
N SER A 477 -9.33 6.06 28.61
CA SER A 477 -10.65 5.44 28.81
C SER A 477 -10.83 4.89 30.23
N LEU A 478 -9.71 4.66 30.94
CA LEU A 478 -9.70 4.28 32.36
C LEU A 478 -9.89 5.50 33.26
N PRO A 479 -10.30 5.30 34.52
CA PRO A 479 -10.38 6.39 35.47
C PRO A 479 -9.05 7.13 35.62
N ALA A 480 -9.12 8.45 35.72
CA ALA A 480 -7.94 9.26 36.03
C ALA A 480 -7.42 8.96 37.46
N PRO A 481 -6.17 9.33 37.79
CA PRO A 481 -5.66 9.22 39.16
C PRO A 481 -6.60 9.81 40.19
N GLU A 482 -6.63 9.22 41.42
CA GLU A 482 -7.56 9.60 42.47
C GLU A 482 -7.59 11.11 42.72
N GLY A 483 -8.81 11.67 42.74
CA GLY A 483 -9.08 13.08 43.01
C GLY A 483 -8.83 14.04 41.86
N MET A 484 -8.53 13.54 40.64
CA MET A 484 -8.22 14.39 39.47
C MET A 484 -9.04 13.98 38.24
N THR A 485 -9.22 14.93 37.32
CA THR A 485 -9.60 14.65 35.95
C THR A 485 -8.33 14.41 35.11
N TRP A 486 -8.47 13.73 33.96
CA TRP A 486 -7.32 13.56 33.03
C TRP A 486 -6.69 14.89 32.62
N ARG A 487 -7.51 15.94 32.45
CA ARG A 487 -6.99 17.29 32.12
C ARG A 487 -6.09 17.83 33.23
N GLN A 488 -6.52 17.71 34.48
CA GLN A 488 -5.74 18.13 35.65
C GLN A 488 -4.46 17.29 35.81
N ALA A 489 -4.54 15.97 35.56
CA ALA A 489 -3.37 15.11 35.61
C ALA A 489 -2.32 15.49 34.54
N VAL A 490 -2.77 15.81 33.31
CA VAL A 490 -1.91 16.30 32.23
C VAL A 490 -1.28 17.63 32.58
N GLU A 491 -2.05 18.60 33.10
CA GLU A 491 -1.54 19.89 33.51
C GLU A 491 -0.52 19.78 34.65
N ASN A 492 -0.76 18.87 35.59
CA ASN A 492 0.16 18.62 36.70
C ASN A 492 1.46 18.00 36.19
N ALA A 493 1.39 17.00 35.31
CA ALA A 493 2.56 16.40 34.68
C ALA A 493 3.36 17.44 33.88
N ALA A 494 2.68 18.33 33.17
CA ALA A 494 3.31 19.44 32.43
C ALA A 494 3.98 20.47 33.35
N ARG A 495 3.41 20.77 34.53
CA ARG A 495 4.04 21.66 35.51
C ARG A 495 5.32 21.04 36.06
N ILE A 496 5.28 19.77 36.46
CA ILE A 496 6.47 19.04 36.94
C ILE A 496 7.57 18.98 35.87
N ALA A 497 7.16 18.88 34.60
CA ALA A 497 8.09 18.89 33.46
C ALA A 497 8.55 20.30 33.01
N ASN A 498 8.23 21.36 33.74
CA ASN A 498 8.46 22.76 33.36
C ASN A 498 7.90 23.10 31.96
N ALA A 499 6.80 22.45 31.56
CA ALA A 499 6.19 22.62 30.24
C ALA A 499 4.92 23.49 30.25
N HIS A 500 4.26 23.64 31.41
CA HIS A 500 2.96 24.29 31.51
C HIS A 500 2.96 25.73 31.00
N GLU A 501 3.97 26.52 31.37
CA GLU A 501 4.03 27.95 31.01
C GLU A 501 4.03 28.16 29.50
N PHE A 502 4.96 27.52 28.77
CA PHE A 502 4.99 27.67 27.32
C PHE A 502 3.76 27.09 26.61
N ILE A 503 3.11 26.04 27.22
CA ILE A 503 1.86 25.51 26.66
C ILE A 503 0.71 26.51 26.85
N ALA A 504 0.64 27.16 28.01
CA ALA A 504 -0.38 28.17 28.31
C ALA A 504 -0.26 29.41 27.41
N ASP A 505 0.95 29.77 26.99
CA ASP A 505 1.23 30.87 26.06
C ASP A 505 0.88 30.55 24.60
N MET A 506 0.59 29.29 24.27
CA MET A 506 0.16 28.91 22.92
C MET A 506 -1.30 29.34 22.64
N PRO A 507 -1.66 29.68 21.40
CA PRO A 507 -3.01 30.16 21.07
C PRO A 507 -4.14 29.23 21.54
N ASP A 508 -3.95 27.90 21.38
CA ASP A 508 -4.92 26.87 21.76
C ASP A 508 -4.47 26.04 22.98
N GLY A 509 -3.37 26.44 23.64
CA GLY A 509 -2.83 25.77 24.82
C GLY A 509 -2.62 24.26 24.61
N TYR A 510 -3.20 23.44 25.48
CA TYR A 510 -3.10 21.98 25.40
C TYR A 510 -3.80 21.35 24.19
N ASP A 511 -4.72 22.05 23.57
CA ASP A 511 -5.46 21.58 22.39
C ASP A 511 -4.78 21.98 21.07
N MET A 512 -3.66 22.70 21.14
CA MET A 512 -2.85 23.08 19.98
C MET A 512 -2.23 21.85 19.31
N VAL A 513 -2.40 21.73 17.98
CA VAL A 513 -1.73 20.73 17.13
C VAL A 513 -0.30 21.19 16.83
N ILE A 514 0.68 20.37 17.23
CA ILE A 514 2.11 20.73 17.21
C ILE A 514 2.83 20.49 15.89
N GLY A 515 2.13 19.96 14.88
CA GLY A 515 2.69 19.66 13.55
C GLY A 515 3.55 18.39 13.53
N ASP A 516 4.04 18.07 12.32
CA ASP A 516 4.85 16.86 12.12
C ASP A 516 6.12 16.91 12.98
N ARG A 517 6.31 15.83 13.78
CA ARG A 517 7.43 15.70 14.73
C ARG A 517 7.61 16.90 15.67
N GLY A 518 6.52 17.61 15.96
CA GLY A 518 6.59 18.81 16.78
C GLY A 518 7.39 19.96 16.13
N SER A 519 7.28 20.15 14.82
CA SER A 519 8.01 21.16 14.05
C SER A 519 7.76 22.59 14.48
N ARG A 520 6.66 22.84 15.20
CA ARG A 520 6.31 24.16 15.76
C ARG A 520 6.96 24.44 17.12
N LEU A 521 7.73 23.49 17.67
CA LEU A 521 8.31 23.56 19.00
C LEU A 521 9.84 23.65 18.94
N SER A 522 10.44 24.33 19.92
CA SER A 522 11.89 24.30 20.12
C SER A 522 12.36 22.90 20.59
N GLY A 523 13.65 22.62 20.50
CA GLY A 523 14.24 21.36 20.99
C GLY A 523 13.91 21.10 22.47
N GLY A 524 14.10 22.11 23.32
CA GLY A 524 13.80 22.04 24.75
C GLY A 524 12.31 21.88 25.07
N GLN A 525 11.43 22.51 24.29
CA GLN A 525 9.98 22.30 24.43
C GLN A 525 9.56 20.87 24.08
N ARG A 526 10.09 20.31 22.97
CA ARG A 526 9.84 18.90 22.61
C ARG A 526 10.29 17.95 23.71
N GLN A 527 11.49 18.19 24.27
CA GLN A 527 12.03 17.36 25.34
C GLN A 527 11.17 17.41 26.60
N ARG A 528 10.72 18.60 27.03
CA ARG A 528 9.85 18.77 28.20
C ARG A 528 8.49 18.10 28.01
N LEU A 529 7.91 18.08 26.80
CA LEU A 529 6.71 17.31 26.51
C LEU A 529 6.94 15.79 26.61
N SER A 530 8.09 15.29 26.15
CA SER A 530 8.47 13.87 26.29
C SER A 530 8.64 13.48 27.76
N ILE A 531 9.21 14.38 28.58
CA ILE A 531 9.32 14.19 30.03
C ILE A 531 7.93 14.22 30.70
N ALA A 532 7.05 15.15 30.31
CA ALA A 532 5.67 15.21 30.81
C ALA A 532 4.90 13.89 30.53
N ARG A 533 5.08 13.30 29.33
CA ARG A 533 4.56 11.98 28.97
C ARG A 533 5.03 10.88 29.93
N ALA A 534 6.33 10.87 30.26
CA ALA A 534 6.90 9.90 31.19
C ALA A 534 6.42 10.13 32.64
N ILE A 535 6.27 11.38 33.09
CA ILE A 535 5.72 11.73 34.39
C ILE A 535 4.28 11.28 34.53
N LEU A 536 3.43 11.54 33.52
CA LEU A 536 2.02 11.14 33.53
C LEU A 536 1.86 9.61 33.61
N LYS A 537 2.69 8.86 32.90
CA LYS A 537 2.72 7.38 32.93
C LYS A 537 3.12 6.84 34.29
N ASN A 538 3.95 7.56 35.05
CA ASN A 538 4.43 7.22 36.40
C ASN A 538 5.02 5.79 36.53
N PRO A 539 5.99 5.38 35.70
CA PRO A 539 6.53 4.03 35.72
C PRO A 539 7.56 3.83 36.84
N PRO A 540 7.69 2.61 37.42
CA PRO A 540 8.71 2.32 38.43
C PRO A 540 10.16 2.22 37.87
N VAL A 541 10.31 1.99 36.57
CA VAL A 541 11.60 1.89 35.86
C VAL A 541 11.69 2.98 34.81
N LEU A 542 12.81 3.70 34.77
CA LEU A 542 13.11 4.73 33.78
C LEU A 542 14.33 4.38 32.97
N ILE A 543 14.25 4.58 31.68
CA ILE A 543 15.35 4.49 30.73
C ILE A 543 15.50 5.86 30.08
N LEU A 544 16.65 6.50 30.30
CA LEU A 544 16.94 7.84 29.81
C LEU A 544 18.14 7.78 28.87
N ASP A 545 17.96 8.24 27.62
CA ASP A 545 19.06 8.33 26.65
C ASP A 545 19.32 9.81 26.31
N GLU A 546 20.45 10.35 26.76
CA GLU A 546 21.04 11.66 26.50
C GLU A 546 20.03 12.82 26.23
N ALA A 547 19.22 13.15 27.21
CA ALA A 547 18.07 14.06 27.04
C ALA A 547 18.39 15.55 26.82
N THR A 548 19.66 15.99 26.75
CA THR A 548 20.00 17.43 26.80
C THR A 548 21.01 17.92 25.74
N SER A 549 21.37 17.11 24.75
CA SER A 549 22.28 17.53 23.67
C SER A 549 21.64 18.61 22.77
N ALA A 550 22.38 19.67 22.47
CA ALA A 550 22.00 20.77 21.57
C ALA A 550 20.88 21.73 22.05
N LEU A 551 20.73 21.94 23.37
CA LEU A 551 19.81 22.93 23.95
C LEU A 551 20.58 24.23 24.33
N ASP A 552 19.87 25.34 24.33
CA ASP A 552 20.34 26.59 24.96
C ASP A 552 20.38 26.43 26.49
N SER A 553 21.22 27.22 27.18
CA SER A 553 21.48 27.08 28.61
C SER A 553 20.24 27.15 29.51
N GLU A 554 19.24 27.97 29.14
CA GLU A 554 17.99 28.11 29.92
C GLU A 554 17.10 26.89 29.73
N SER A 555 16.86 26.46 28.47
CA SER A 555 16.12 25.27 28.16
C SER A 555 16.76 24.02 28.77
N GLU A 556 18.10 23.96 28.78
CA GLU A 556 18.84 22.87 29.40
C GLU A 556 18.59 22.79 30.91
N ARG A 557 18.65 23.91 31.64
CA ARG A 557 18.38 23.96 33.08
C ARG A 557 16.98 23.47 33.39
N LEU A 558 15.96 23.93 32.64
CA LEU A 558 14.57 23.51 32.82
C LEU A 558 14.35 22.02 32.52
N VAL A 559 15.02 21.48 31.51
CA VAL A 559 14.98 20.05 31.17
C VAL A 559 15.66 19.21 32.27
N GLN A 560 16.82 19.69 32.77
CA GLN A 560 17.56 19.00 33.85
C GLN A 560 16.72 18.93 35.14
N GLU A 561 16.12 20.03 35.56
CA GLU A 561 15.21 20.06 36.73
C GLU A 561 14.03 19.08 36.54
N ALA A 562 13.41 19.07 35.34
CA ALA A 562 12.34 18.14 35.03
C ALA A 562 12.78 16.66 35.10
N LEU A 563 14.00 16.34 34.63
CA LEU A 563 14.58 15.00 34.72
C LEU A 563 14.86 14.60 36.15
N GLU A 564 15.41 15.50 37.00
CA GLU A 564 15.65 15.23 38.41
C GLU A 564 14.34 14.91 39.14
N HIS A 565 13.27 15.66 38.89
CA HIS A 565 11.94 15.35 39.40
C HIS A 565 11.42 14.00 38.91
N LEU A 566 11.62 13.70 37.62
CA LEU A 566 11.20 12.42 37.03
C LEU A 566 11.95 11.24 37.64
N MET A 567 13.26 11.35 37.92
CA MET A 567 14.09 10.27 38.44
C MET A 567 13.88 9.96 39.92
N LYS A 568 13.34 10.91 40.68
CA LYS A 568 13.18 10.78 42.13
C LYS A 568 12.33 9.56 42.49
N ASP A 569 12.84 8.75 43.44
CA ASP A 569 12.21 7.52 43.95
C ASP A 569 11.94 6.43 42.88
N ARG A 570 12.63 6.47 41.75
CA ARG A 570 12.50 5.48 40.65
C ARG A 570 13.82 4.79 40.34
N THR A 571 13.70 3.57 39.83
CA THR A 571 14.87 2.85 39.31
C THR A 571 15.22 3.40 37.92
N THR A 572 16.42 3.96 37.81
CA THR A 572 16.82 4.68 36.58
C THR A 572 18.06 4.09 35.96
N LEU A 573 18.00 3.76 34.68
CA LEU A 573 19.15 3.47 33.84
C LEU A 573 19.33 4.63 32.87
N VAL A 574 20.43 5.39 33.01
CA VAL A 574 20.66 6.60 32.21
C VAL A 574 21.92 6.48 31.38
N VAL A 575 21.81 6.71 30.07
CA VAL A 575 22.96 6.95 29.20
C VAL A 575 23.37 8.41 29.39
N ALA A 576 24.46 8.63 30.11
CA ALA A 576 24.84 9.97 30.52
C ALA A 576 26.02 10.50 29.67
N HIS A 577 25.84 11.69 29.14
CA HIS A 577 26.86 12.46 28.44
C HIS A 577 27.24 13.75 29.17
N ARG A 578 26.59 14.05 30.33
CA ARG A 578 26.84 15.24 31.11
C ARG A 578 27.29 14.92 32.52
N LEU A 579 28.32 15.63 32.97
CA LEU A 579 28.92 15.45 34.28
C LEU A 579 27.94 15.68 35.43
N SER A 580 26.98 16.63 35.28
CA SER A 580 25.93 16.87 36.29
C SER A 580 25.08 15.64 36.55
N THR A 581 24.63 14.96 35.51
CA THR A 581 23.83 13.71 35.62
C THR A 581 24.65 12.57 36.19
N ILE A 582 25.94 12.45 35.80
CA ILE A 582 26.84 11.38 36.22
C ILE A 582 27.15 11.47 37.70
N ARG A 583 27.37 12.67 38.25
CA ARG A 583 27.78 12.88 39.67
C ARG A 583 26.73 12.42 40.66
N HIS A 584 25.46 12.45 40.30
CA HIS A 584 24.35 12.08 41.19
C HIS A 584 23.97 10.60 41.10
N ALA A 585 24.62 9.82 40.24
CA ALA A 585 24.34 8.40 40.09
C ALA A 585 24.84 7.60 41.30
N ASP A 586 24.02 6.64 41.79
CA ASP A 586 24.42 5.68 42.84
C ASP A 586 25.59 4.80 42.38
N MET A 587 25.63 4.48 41.07
CA MET A 587 26.72 3.73 40.45
C MET A 587 26.93 4.19 39.01
N ILE A 588 28.15 4.32 38.61
CA ILE A 588 28.58 4.60 37.26
C ILE A 588 29.20 3.37 36.66
N CYS A 589 28.79 2.98 35.45
CA CYS A 589 29.37 1.91 34.68
C CYS A 589 30.01 2.46 33.41
N VAL A 590 31.30 2.25 33.25
CA VAL A 590 32.08 2.69 32.08
C VAL A 590 32.07 1.57 31.04
N LEU A 591 31.47 1.86 29.87
CA LEU A 591 31.48 0.94 28.73
C LEU A 591 32.63 1.28 27.78
N HIS A 592 33.43 0.30 27.43
CA HIS A 592 34.46 0.38 26.42
C HIS A 592 34.45 -0.88 25.57
N GLU A 593 34.33 -0.73 24.24
CA GLU A 593 34.29 -1.83 23.27
C GLU A 593 33.31 -2.96 23.67
N GLY A 594 32.08 -2.56 24.09
CA GLY A 594 31.01 -3.51 24.41
C GLY A 594 31.17 -4.21 25.77
N ARG A 595 32.10 -3.80 26.62
CA ARG A 595 32.33 -4.38 27.97
C ARG A 595 32.25 -3.31 29.04
N ILE A 596 31.86 -3.69 30.25
CA ILE A 596 31.96 -2.83 31.43
C ILE A 596 33.39 -2.97 31.99
N VAL A 597 34.18 -1.89 31.85
CA VAL A 597 35.60 -1.88 32.27
C VAL A 597 35.81 -1.31 33.67
N GLU A 598 34.95 -0.37 34.10
CA GLU A 598 35.04 0.26 35.42
C GLU A 598 33.64 0.41 36.03
N ARG A 599 33.56 0.27 37.37
CA ARG A 599 32.33 0.47 38.16
C ARG A 599 32.63 1.17 39.46
N GLY A 600 31.82 2.11 39.89
CA GLY A 600 31.95 2.79 41.16
C GLY A 600 31.17 4.10 41.23
N THR A 601 31.33 4.87 42.29
CA THR A 601 30.84 6.23 42.38
C THR A 601 31.77 7.19 41.64
N HIS A 602 31.31 8.42 41.42
CA HIS A 602 32.10 9.48 40.79
C HIS A 602 33.50 9.63 41.47
N GLU A 603 33.50 9.71 42.81
CA GLU A 603 34.73 9.91 43.59
C GLU A 603 35.69 8.72 43.46
N GLN A 604 35.16 7.50 43.53
CA GLN A 604 35.97 6.26 43.40
C GLN A 604 36.60 6.17 42.01
N LEU A 605 35.86 6.37 40.95
CA LEU A 605 36.33 6.24 39.59
C LEU A 605 37.27 7.38 39.19
N TYR A 606 37.03 8.61 39.69
CA TYR A 606 37.92 9.73 39.43
C TYR A 606 39.29 9.54 40.09
N ALA A 607 39.30 8.98 41.33
CA ALA A 607 40.54 8.62 42.05
C ALA A 607 41.35 7.51 41.40
N LEU A 608 40.70 6.59 40.65
CA LEU A 608 41.36 5.52 39.91
C LEU A 608 42.23 5.97 38.74
N GLY A 609 41.99 7.17 38.20
CA GLY A 609 42.72 7.72 37.05
C GLY A 609 42.57 6.93 35.74
N GLY A 610 41.49 6.14 35.61
CA GLY A 610 41.26 5.21 34.51
C GLY A 610 40.55 5.82 33.30
N TYR A 611 39.71 5.01 32.65
CA TYR A 611 38.87 5.44 31.50
C TYR A 611 37.88 6.55 31.88
N TYR A 612 37.28 6.42 33.08
CA TYR A 612 36.32 7.43 33.58
C TYR A 612 36.97 8.81 33.72
N THR A 613 38.13 8.90 34.32
CA THR A 613 38.84 10.18 34.51
C THR A 613 39.12 10.85 33.16
N LYS A 614 39.60 10.09 32.18
CA LYS A 614 39.83 10.60 30.83
C LYS A 614 38.58 11.14 30.17
N LEU A 615 37.42 10.49 30.37
CA LEU A 615 36.14 10.96 29.83
C LEU A 615 35.67 12.26 30.50
N VAL A 616 35.88 12.39 31.83
CA VAL A 616 35.53 13.59 32.59
C VAL A 616 36.44 14.76 32.21
N ASP A 617 37.74 14.53 32.08
CA ASP A 617 38.70 15.59 31.71
C ASP A 617 38.50 16.13 30.28
N MET A 618 37.94 15.32 29.37
CA MET A 618 37.55 15.75 28.03
C MET A 618 36.29 16.62 28.02
N GLN A 619 35.49 16.59 29.10
CA GLN A 619 34.21 17.32 29.21
C GLN A 619 34.36 18.64 30.02
N GLN A 620 35.44 18.81 30.74
CA GLN A 620 35.86 20.08 31.39
C GLN A 620 36.61 20.96 30.41
#